data_750ca37d0073cb2d9c78b8ddd4d237d3
#
_entry.id   750ca37d0073cb2d9c78b8ddd4d237d3
#
_cell.length_a   1.000
_cell.length_b   1.000
_cell.length_c   1.000
_cell.angle_alpha   90.00
_cell.angle_beta   90.00
_cell.angle_gamma   90.00
#
_symmetry.space_group_name_H-M   'P 1'
#
loop_
_entity.id
_entity.type
_entity.pdbx_description
1 polymer ?
#
loop_
_entity_poly.entity_id
_entity_poly.type
_entity_poly.pdbx_seq_one_letter_code
_entity_poly.pdbx_strand_id
1 'polypeptide(L)'
;IGGLPVRVIAERAFYGCKSLETVTGGGNVQVIAPNAFSSCTALTSIGAMDSLQSIGSSAFSDCVSLSNIPSSQSLKSIGDLAFFNCVSLQSVAIPATLTTLGENVFGDCISLQTFAVENGNTAFSVENDVLMNAEKTTLFCYPPAKTGTTYSVPNTITEIAPYAFASAADLTDVTLPTGLQTIGAWAFSQTKLTSITIPNTVTTIGSYAFCNAASLKQVQLPNSLQELQAAAFWGCSSLEQVTLPNTLQEIPIYAFYGCTSLQKLTVPSSVQTIASEAFQGMSQKITVACYQNSYAETYFQKIISSDNSQGRESRYTLQTMETPTILKGDANQDGEVNVEDAVFVLQYYAKKAAGNPVSVTEAVYQAMNVDDSDDQIDVSDAVKILTYYAKKAAGQNPDWNF
;
A
#
# COMPACT_ATOMS: atom_id res chain seq x y z
N ILE A 1 47.23 4.71 2.66
CA ILE A 1 47.66 3.82 3.74
C ILE A 1 48.53 2.77 3.08
N GLY A 2 49.87 2.88 3.21
CA GLY A 2 50.82 1.86 2.74
C GLY A 2 50.86 1.57 1.23
N GLY A 3 50.35 2.47 0.36
CA GLY A 3 50.31 2.28 -1.10
C GLY A 3 49.28 1.26 -1.60
N LEU A 4 48.52 0.60 -0.73
CA LEU A 4 47.44 -0.30 -1.14
C LEU A 4 46.16 0.49 -1.44
N PRO A 5 45.39 0.12 -2.49
CA PRO A 5 44.16 0.78 -2.83
C PRO A 5 43.04 0.49 -1.77
N VAL A 6 42.31 1.52 -1.39
CA VAL A 6 41.09 1.37 -0.56
C VAL A 6 40.01 0.75 -1.43
N ARG A 7 39.47 -0.40 -1.03
CA ARG A 7 38.40 -1.12 -1.75
C ARG A 7 37.04 -1.05 -1.06
N VAL A 8 37.05 -0.81 0.24
CA VAL A 8 35.84 -0.78 1.06
C VAL A 8 35.84 0.47 1.93
N ILE A 9 34.77 1.23 1.87
CA ILE A 9 34.46 2.21 2.90
C ILE A 9 33.62 1.47 3.95
N ALA A 10 34.18 1.31 5.14
CA ALA A 10 33.61 0.46 6.18
C ALA A 10 32.27 1.01 6.71
N GLU A 11 31.53 0.13 7.37
CA GLU A 11 30.30 0.52 8.06
C GLU A 11 30.54 1.71 8.99
N ARG A 12 29.69 2.74 8.87
CA ARG A 12 29.75 3.97 9.67
C ARG A 12 31.08 4.74 9.63
N ALA A 13 31.93 4.51 8.64
CA ALA A 13 33.27 5.12 8.59
C ALA A 13 33.25 6.66 8.67
N PHE A 14 32.22 7.30 8.13
CA PHE A 14 31.99 8.75 8.16
C PHE A 14 30.62 9.11 8.76
N TYR A 15 30.01 8.20 9.53
CA TYR A 15 28.71 8.45 10.14
C TYR A 15 28.67 9.75 10.94
N GLY A 16 27.73 10.64 10.64
CA GLY A 16 27.54 11.90 11.33
C GLY A 16 28.66 12.92 11.12
N CYS A 17 29.50 12.79 10.10
CA CYS A 17 30.51 13.79 9.75
C CYS A 17 29.84 15.02 9.11
N LYS A 18 29.20 15.84 9.96
CA LYS A 18 28.34 16.98 9.52
C LYS A 18 29.08 18.09 8.78
N SER A 19 30.40 18.15 8.87
CA SER A 19 31.24 19.14 8.19
C SER A 19 31.92 18.57 6.93
N LEU A 20 31.64 17.31 6.57
CA LEU A 20 32.20 16.70 5.36
C LEU A 20 31.39 17.25 4.15
N GLU A 21 32.01 18.04 3.31
CA GLU A 21 31.37 18.71 2.17
C GLU A 21 31.51 17.91 0.87
N THR A 22 32.65 17.27 0.65
CA THR A 22 32.92 16.54 -0.59
C THR A 22 33.81 15.31 -0.34
N VAL A 23 33.56 14.26 -1.12
CA VAL A 23 34.42 13.10 -1.18
C VAL A 23 34.98 12.99 -2.59
N THR A 24 36.32 12.98 -2.72
CA THR A 24 37.02 12.87 -4.00
C THR A 24 37.94 11.68 -4.02
N GLY A 25 38.26 11.14 -5.18
CA GLY A 25 39.01 9.90 -5.32
C GLY A 25 38.09 8.68 -5.15
N GLY A 26 38.64 7.53 -4.85
CA GLY A 26 37.82 6.33 -4.63
C GLY A 26 37.61 5.47 -5.87
N GLY A 27 38.34 5.70 -6.97
CA GLY A 27 38.23 4.88 -8.19
C GLY A 27 38.44 3.36 -7.97
N ASN A 28 39.11 2.96 -6.87
CA ASN A 28 39.28 1.55 -6.48
C ASN A 28 38.25 1.06 -5.47
N VAL A 29 37.36 1.92 -4.96
CA VAL A 29 36.33 1.54 -3.98
C VAL A 29 35.29 0.66 -4.68
N GLN A 30 35.07 -0.51 -4.13
CA GLN A 30 34.14 -1.50 -4.64
C GLN A 30 32.86 -1.55 -3.80
N VAL A 31 32.96 -1.23 -2.52
CA VAL A 31 31.84 -1.32 -1.56
C VAL A 31 31.78 -0.08 -0.68
N ILE A 32 30.62 0.54 -0.60
CA ILE A 32 30.29 1.48 0.46
C ILE A 32 29.37 0.71 1.41
N ALA A 33 29.86 0.42 2.62
CA ALA A 33 29.14 -0.40 3.59
C ALA A 33 27.94 0.35 4.24
N PRO A 34 27.05 -0.34 4.97
CA PRO A 34 25.88 0.30 5.57
C PRO A 34 26.22 1.51 6.46
N ASN A 35 25.40 2.56 6.38
CA ASN A 35 25.55 3.80 7.14
C ASN A 35 26.88 4.55 6.95
N ALA A 36 27.67 4.23 5.95
CA ALA A 36 29.04 4.74 5.82
C ALA A 36 29.13 6.27 5.84
N PHE A 37 28.17 6.97 5.25
CA PHE A 37 28.06 8.43 5.21
C PHE A 37 26.73 8.93 5.81
N SER A 38 25.98 8.09 6.50
CA SER A 38 24.70 8.50 7.05
C SER A 38 24.84 9.74 7.93
N SER A 39 23.93 10.70 7.80
CA SER A 39 23.92 11.99 8.50
C SER A 39 25.12 12.90 8.23
N CYS A 40 25.77 12.76 7.07
CA CYS A 40 26.75 13.73 6.58
C CYS A 40 26.01 14.93 5.95
N THR A 41 25.43 15.77 6.79
CA THR A 41 24.46 16.81 6.35
C THR A 41 25.03 17.88 5.43
N ALA A 42 26.33 18.14 5.46
CA ALA A 42 27.00 19.09 4.56
C ALA A 42 27.51 18.45 3.27
N LEU A 43 27.42 17.12 3.12
CA LEU A 43 27.93 16.43 1.94
C LEU A 43 27.13 16.80 0.69
N THR A 44 27.75 17.54 -0.21
CA THR A 44 27.11 18.06 -1.44
C THR A 44 27.33 17.15 -2.64
N SER A 45 28.49 16.48 -2.69
CA SER A 45 28.86 15.65 -3.84
C SER A 45 29.82 14.52 -3.47
N ILE A 46 29.70 13.46 -4.24
CA ILE A 46 30.63 12.34 -4.26
C ILE A 46 31.19 12.20 -5.67
N GLY A 47 32.50 12.13 -5.79
CA GLY A 47 33.16 11.91 -7.05
C GLY A 47 32.89 10.54 -7.65
N ALA A 48 33.24 10.35 -8.92
CA ALA A 48 33.13 9.06 -9.59
C ALA A 48 33.90 7.96 -8.85
N MET A 49 33.27 6.80 -8.73
CA MET A 49 33.84 5.59 -8.13
C MET A 49 33.70 4.44 -9.12
N ASP A 50 34.55 4.43 -10.16
CA ASP A 50 34.38 3.56 -11.34
C ASP A 50 34.32 2.06 -11.01
N SER A 51 34.93 1.64 -9.90
CA SER A 51 34.94 0.24 -9.44
C SER A 51 33.79 -0.08 -8.47
N LEU A 52 32.92 0.89 -8.11
CA LEU A 52 31.88 0.71 -7.09
C LEU A 52 30.82 -0.29 -7.58
N GLN A 53 30.65 -1.36 -6.82
CA GLN A 53 29.73 -2.46 -7.12
C GLN A 53 28.49 -2.45 -6.23
N SER A 54 28.61 -1.97 -4.98
CA SER A 54 27.50 -1.95 -4.05
C SER A 54 27.51 -0.76 -3.11
N ILE A 55 26.31 -0.25 -2.83
CA ILE A 55 26.00 0.76 -1.82
C ILE A 55 25.13 0.09 -0.77
N GLY A 56 25.56 0.07 0.47
CA GLY A 56 24.87 -0.58 1.59
C GLY A 56 23.64 0.20 2.07
N SER A 57 22.84 -0.45 2.91
CA SER A 57 21.63 0.14 3.50
C SER A 57 21.96 1.42 4.28
N SER A 58 21.14 2.46 4.09
CA SER A 58 21.29 3.78 4.72
C SER A 58 22.66 4.46 4.50
N ALA A 59 23.42 4.05 3.48
CA ALA A 59 24.79 4.51 3.31
C ALA A 59 24.91 6.04 3.21
N PHE A 60 23.91 6.72 2.64
CA PHE A 60 23.81 8.17 2.51
C PHE A 60 22.50 8.73 3.12
N SER A 61 21.84 7.97 3.99
CA SER A 61 20.64 8.47 4.67
C SER A 61 20.92 9.78 5.39
N ASP A 62 20.00 10.74 5.29
CA ASP A 62 20.12 12.09 5.87
C ASP A 62 21.30 12.94 5.34
N CYS A 63 21.83 12.62 4.16
CA CYS A 63 22.75 13.51 3.46
C CYS A 63 21.95 14.62 2.74
N VAL A 64 21.38 15.53 3.52
CA VAL A 64 20.38 16.50 3.05
C VAL A 64 20.89 17.46 1.96
N SER A 65 22.21 17.68 1.87
CA SER A 65 22.83 18.54 0.85
C SER A 65 23.28 17.77 -0.40
N LEU A 66 23.16 16.43 -0.41
CA LEU A 66 23.67 15.60 -1.51
C LEU A 66 22.84 15.81 -2.78
N SER A 67 23.48 16.26 -3.85
CA SER A 67 22.83 16.60 -5.12
C SER A 67 22.92 15.52 -6.20
N ASN A 68 23.79 14.53 -6.02
CA ASN A 68 23.99 13.42 -6.96
C ASN A 68 24.39 12.12 -6.24
N ILE A 69 24.04 10.99 -6.83
CA ILE A 69 24.54 9.68 -6.37
C ILE A 69 25.94 9.41 -6.95
N PRO A 70 26.78 8.56 -6.30
CA PRO A 70 28.06 8.17 -6.86
C PRO A 70 27.88 7.53 -8.23
N SER A 71 28.54 8.04 -9.25
CA SER A 71 28.51 7.42 -10.58
C SER A 71 29.46 6.23 -10.66
N SER A 72 28.97 5.11 -11.21
CA SER A 72 29.76 3.92 -11.47
C SER A 72 29.13 3.06 -12.55
N GLN A 73 29.94 2.66 -13.51
CA GLN A 73 29.56 1.69 -14.55
C GLN A 73 29.63 0.23 -14.07
N SER A 74 29.98 0.01 -12.80
CA SER A 74 30.12 -1.31 -12.18
C SER A 74 29.07 -1.56 -11.08
N LEU A 75 28.21 -0.56 -10.78
CA LEU A 75 27.25 -0.61 -9.68
C LEU A 75 26.15 -1.64 -9.96
N LYS A 76 26.02 -2.63 -9.08
CA LYS A 76 25.07 -3.74 -9.19
C LYS A 76 23.92 -3.67 -8.20
N SER A 77 24.15 -3.10 -7.00
CA SER A 77 23.17 -3.07 -5.95
C SER A 77 23.20 -1.78 -5.12
N ILE A 78 22.02 -1.33 -4.73
CA ILE A 78 21.78 -0.24 -3.77
C ILE A 78 20.87 -0.81 -2.70
N GLY A 79 21.27 -0.72 -1.42
CA GLY A 79 20.53 -1.24 -0.27
C GLY A 79 19.38 -0.34 0.18
N ASP A 80 18.59 -0.84 1.12
CA ASP A 80 17.42 -0.15 1.67
C ASP A 80 17.80 1.22 2.26
N LEU A 81 16.94 2.23 2.06
CA LEU A 81 17.10 3.57 2.61
C LEU A 81 18.45 4.25 2.21
N ALA A 82 19.16 3.75 1.19
CA ALA A 82 20.52 4.19 0.91
C ALA A 82 20.65 5.70 0.69
N PHE A 83 19.65 6.35 0.11
CA PHE A 83 19.57 7.80 -0.11
C PHE A 83 18.32 8.42 0.56
N PHE A 84 17.80 7.79 1.61
CA PHE A 84 16.68 8.33 2.36
C PHE A 84 16.95 9.75 2.85
N ASN A 85 15.98 10.66 2.70
CA ASN A 85 16.06 12.05 3.12
C ASN A 85 17.25 12.84 2.49
N CYS A 86 17.62 12.48 1.26
CA CYS A 86 18.56 13.29 0.46
C CYS A 86 17.77 14.42 -0.24
N VAL A 87 17.34 15.41 0.52
CA VAL A 87 16.37 16.43 0.09
C VAL A 87 16.84 17.31 -1.07
N SER A 88 18.15 17.42 -1.32
CA SER A 88 18.73 18.17 -2.43
C SER A 88 18.87 17.38 -3.73
N LEU A 89 18.56 16.08 -3.72
CA LEU A 89 18.68 15.21 -4.89
C LEU A 89 17.54 15.51 -5.87
N GLN A 90 17.87 15.98 -7.08
CA GLN A 90 16.87 16.40 -8.09
C GLN A 90 16.65 15.36 -9.19
N SER A 91 17.67 14.57 -9.49
CA SER A 91 17.59 13.54 -10.53
C SER A 91 18.47 12.35 -10.18
N VAL A 92 18.07 11.17 -10.64
CA VAL A 92 18.83 9.93 -10.46
C VAL A 92 19.00 9.22 -11.80
N ALA A 93 20.24 8.92 -12.15
CA ALA A 93 20.58 8.07 -13.29
C ALA A 93 20.85 6.64 -12.79
N ILE A 94 20.09 5.69 -13.24
CA ILE A 94 20.24 4.25 -12.94
C ILE A 94 21.20 3.65 -13.99
N PRO A 95 22.39 3.17 -13.60
CA PRO A 95 23.37 2.64 -14.55
C PRO A 95 22.89 1.32 -15.17
N ALA A 96 23.42 1.01 -16.35
CA ALA A 96 23.08 -0.22 -17.09
C ALA A 96 23.33 -1.50 -16.28
N THR A 97 24.28 -1.46 -15.34
CA THR A 97 24.70 -2.61 -14.54
C THR A 97 23.90 -2.83 -13.27
N LEU A 98 23.08 -1.85 -12.84
CA LEU A 98 22.27 -2.00 -11.61
C LEU A 98 21.18 -3.04 -11.81
N THR A 99 21.15 -4.05 -10.93
CA THR A 99 20.17 -5.14 -10.96
C THR A 99 19.32 -5.23 -9.71
N THR A 100 19.76 -4.60 -8.60
CA THR A 100 19.08 -4.69 -7.31
C THR A 100 18.94 -3.32 -6.68
N LEU A 101 17.71 -2.98 -6.33
CA LEU A 101 17.34 -1.78 -5.59
C LEU A 101 16.58 -2.21 -4.33
N GLY A 102 17.01 -1.73 -3.17
CA GLY A 102 16.35 -1.98 -1.89
C GLY A 102 15.05 -1.23 -1.73
N GLU A 103 14.44 -1.36 -0.57
CA GLU A 103 13.21 -0.66 -0.24
C GLU A 103 13.50 0.80 0.15
N ASN A 104 12.57 1.68 -0.22
CA ASN A 104 12.60 3.12 0.17
C ASN A 104 13.94 3.82 -0.06
N VAL A 105 14.64 3.46 -1.14
CA VAL A 105 16.00 3.99 -1.42
C VAL A 105 16.00 5.50 -1.52
N PHE A 106 14.97 6.10 -2.13
CA PHE A 106 14.85 7.53 -2.38
C PHE A 106 13.71 8.18 -1.57
N GLY A 107 13.31 7.57 -0.44
CA GLY A 107 12.28 8.12 0.42
C GLY A 107 12.66 9.49 0.96
N ASP A 108 11.67 10.39 1.05
CA ASP A 108 11.85 11.78 1.49
C ASP A 108 12.89 12.60 0.68
N CYS A 109 13.25 12.16 -0.53
CA CYS A 109 13.99 12.96 -1.50
C CYS A 109 13.05 14.01 -2.13
N ILE A 110 12.57 14.96 -1.33
CA ILE A 110 11.46 15.88 -1.68
C ILE A 110 11.74 16.81 -2.87
N SER A 111 12.97 16.91 -3.36
CA SER A 111 13.32 17.66 -4.58
C SER A 111 13.47 16.77 -5.81
N LEU A 112 13.31 15.45 -5.67
CA LEU A 112 13.51 14.52 -6.79
C LEU A 112 12.39 14.66 -7.81
N GLN A 113 12.77 14.96 -9.05
CA GLN A 113 11.85 15.24 -10.16
C GLN A 113 11.83 14.16 -11.23
N THR A 114 12.96 13.46 -11.44
CA THR A 114 13.09 12.55 -12.58
C THR A 114 14.08 11.43 -12.32
N PHE A 115 13.78 10.28 -12.92
CA PHE A 115 14.72 9.18 -13.09
C PHE A 115 15.13 9.05 -14.56
N ALA A 116 16.35 8.60 -14.79
CA ALA A 116 16.81 8.11 -16.09
C ALA A 116 17.38 6.70 -15.91
N VAL A 117 17.16 5.82 -16.86
CA VAL A 117 17.77 4.48 -16.91
C VAL A 117 18.66 4.38 -18.12
N GLU A 118 19.93 4.01 -17.92
CA GLU A 118 20.90 3.87 -19.01
C GLU A 118 20.53 2.72 -19.95
N ASN A 119 20.84 2.91 -21.22
CA ASN A 119 20.62 1.88 -22.25
C ASN A 119 21.33 0.56 -21.89
N GLY A 120 20.62 -0.54 -21.99
CA GLY A 120 21.13 -1.88 -21.68
C GLY A 120 20.82 -2.34 -20.24
N ASN A 121 20.21 -1.51 -19.40
CA ASN A 121 19.69 -2.00 -18.14
C ASN A 121 18.55 -3.01 -18.39
N THR A 122 18.62 -4.17 -17.73
CA THR A 122 17.65 -5.27 -17.89
C THR A 122 16.73 -5.45 -16.69
N ALA A 123 16.94 -4.68 -15.62
CA ALA A 123 16.18 -4.80 -14.37
C ALA A 123 15.17 -3.65 -14.16
N PHE A 124 15.47 -2.47 -14.71
CA PHE A 124 14.70 -1.25 -14.47
C PHE A 124 14.33 -0.55 -15.77
N SER A 125 13.23 0.18 -15.72
CA SER A 125 12.75 1.06 -16.78
C SER A 125 12.18 2.35 -16.19
N VAL A 126 12.09 3.38 -17.03
CA VAL A 126 11.45 4.65 -16.69
C VAL A 126 10.40 4.98 -17.73
N GLU A 127 9.24 5.38 -17.26
CA GLU A 127 8.18 5.92 -18.10
C GLU A 127 7.58 7.15 -17.41
N ASN A 128 7.52 8.29 -18.14
CA ASN A 128 7.06 9.56 -17.58
C ASN A 128 7.77 9.92 -16.26
N ASP A 129 9.10 9.80 -16.20
CA ASP A 129 9.97 10.04 -15.04
C ASP A 129 9.80 9.05 -13.86
N VAL A 130 8.88 8.10 -13.92
CA VAL A 130 8.56 7.14 -12.87
C VAL A 130 9.39 5.87 -13.03
N LEU A 131 10.02 5.44 -11.93
CA LEU A 131 10.88 4.25 -11.90
C LEU A 131 10.05 2.97 -11.71
N MET A 132 10.27 1.99 -12.58
CA MET A 132 9.60 0.69 -12.59
C MET A 132 10.60 -0.43 -12.82
N ASN A 133 10.19 -1.69 -12.61
CA ASN A 133 10.95 -2.83 -13.12
C ASN A 133 10.91 -2.87 -14.67
N ALA A 134 11.80 -3.65 -15.26
CA ALA A 134 11.93 -3.74 -16.72
C ALA A 134 10.64 -4.26 -17.39
N GLU A 135 9.92 -5.18 -16.75
CA GLU A 135 8.67 -5.77 -17.22
C GLU A 135 7.47 -4.81 -17.05
N LYS A 136 7.66 -3.68 -16.36
CA LYS A 136 6.62 -2.71 -16.00
C LYS A 136 5.43 -3.35 -15.27
N THR A 137 5.73 -4.26 -14.34
CA THR A 137 4.73 -4.88 -13.46
C THR A 137 4.78 -4.32 -12.04
N THR A 138 5.93 -3.76 -11.63
CA THR A 138 6.12 -3.12 -10.32
C THR A 138 6.51 -1.66 -10.48
N LEU A 139 5.80 -0.75 -9.82
CA LEU A 139 6.14 0.68 -9.74
C LEU A 139 6.95 0.91 -8.47
N PHE A 140 8.23 1.29 -8.61
CA PHE A 140 9.14 1.49 -7.49
C PHE A 140 9.11 2.88 -6.89
N CYS A 141 9.09 3.93 -7.73
CA CYS A 141 9.14 5.30 -7.24
C CYS A 141 8.55 6.29 -8.24
N TYR A 142 7.53 7.00 -7.82
CA TYR A 142 7.04 8.23 -8.40
C TYR A 142 7.81 9.39 -7.73
N PRO A 143 8.56 10.23 -8.49
CA PRO A 143 9.38 11.27 -7.88
C PRO A 143 8.55 12.27 -7.09
N PRO A 144 8.89 12.55 -5.81
CA PRO A 144 8.09 13.44 -4.97
C PRO A 144 7.86 14.86 -5.52
N ALA A 145 8.86 15.42 -6.23
CA ALA A 145 8.78 16.75 -6.83
C ALA A 145 8.45 16.73 -8.34
N LYS A 146 7.97 15.60 -8.86
CA LYS A 146 7.48 15.53 -10.23
C LYS A 146 6.29 16.45 -10.40
N THR A 147 6.35 17.30 -11.42
CA THR A 147 5.29 18.25 -11.72
C THR A 147 4.03 17.56 -12.26
N GLY A 148 2.89 18.12 -11.91
CA GLY A 148 1.57 17.61 -12.33
C GLY A 148 0.75 17.09 -11.17
N THR A 149 -0.56 17.29 -11.27
CA THR A 149 -1.51 16.97 -10.20
C THR A 149 -2.17 15.60 -10.38
N THR A 150 -2.04 14.98 -11.55
CA THR A 150 -2.70 13.73 -11.91
C THR A 150 -1.69 12.73 -12.46
N TYR A 151 -1.89 11.45 -12.16
CA TYR A 151 -1.09 10.38 -12.74
C TYR A 151 -1.94 9.13 -12.98
N SER A 152 -1.84 8.58 -14.20
CA SER A 152 -2.45 7.29 -14.53
C SER A 152 -1.37 6.21 -14.48
N VAL A 153 -1.50 5.29 -13.55
CA VAL A 153 -0.58 4.14 -13.43
C VAL A 153 -0.76 3.22 -14.64
N PRO A 154 0.31 2.80 -15.32
CA PRO A 154 0.22 1.92 -16.49
C PRO A 154 -0.55 0.63 -16.20
N ASN A 155 -1.33 0.16 -17.18
CA ASN A 155 -2.19 -1.02 -17.03
C ASN A 155 -1.43 -2.34 -16.81
N THR A 156 -0.13 -2.37 -17.07
CA THR A 156 0.74 -3.53 -16.82
C THR A 156 1.14 -3.66 -15.35
N ILE A 157 1.02 -2.58 -14.56
CA ILE A 157 1.41 -2.59 -13.14
C ILE A 157 0.44 -3.45 -12.34
N THR A 158 0.99 -4.43 -11.65
CA THR A 158 0.28 -5.30 -10.70
C THR A 158 0.67 -5.03 -9.25
N GLU A 159 1.77 -4.30 -9.03
CA GLU A 159 2.28 -3.98 -7.70
C GLU A 159 2.72 -2.52 -7.61
N ILE A 160 2.25 -1.82 -6.60
CA ILE A 160 2.80 -0.56 -6.13
C ILE A 160 3.72 -0.89 -4.95
N ALA A 161 5.02 -0.69 -5.14
CA ALA A 161 6.03 -1.02 -4.15
C ALA A 161 5.88 -0.17 -2.87
N PRO A 162 6.49 -0.59 -1.74
CA PRO A 162 6.55 0.25 -0.54
C PRO A 162 7.12 1.65 -0.85
N TYR A 163 6.49 2.69 -0.28
CA TYR A 163 6.84 4.12 -0.43
C TYR A 163 6.74 4.69 -1.86
N ALA A 164 6.16 3.97 -2.81
CA ALA A 164 6.24 4.31 -4.24
C ALA A 164 5.73 5.72 -4.60
N PHE A 165 4.73 6.26 -3.91
CA PHE A 165 4.21 7.63 -4.08
C PHE A 165 4.39 8.47 -2.81
N ALA A 166 5.19 8.01 -1.85
CA ALA A 166 5.37 8.74 -0.60
C ALA A 166 5.88 10.16 -0.85
N SER A 167 5.32 11.14 -0.12
CA SER A 167 5.68 12.57 -0.21
C SER A 167 5.48 13.20 -1.60
N ALA A 168 4.67 12.61 -2.50
CA ALA A 168 4.32 13.19 -3.80
C ALA A 168 3.43 14.43 -3.59
N ALA A 169 4.08 15.59 -3.37
CA ALA A 169 3.44 16.78 -2.81
C ALA A 169 2.45 17.49 -3.74
N ASP A 170 2.56 17.33 -5.06
CA ASP A 170 1.67 17.96 -6.02
C ASP A 170 0.55 17.02 -6.50
N LEU A 171 0.65 15.72 -6.20
CA LEU A 171 -0.25 14.70 -6.71
C LEU A 171 -1.57 14.69 -5.93
N THR A 172 -2.66 15.09 -6.59
CA THR A 172 -4.01 15.16 -6.01
C THR A 172 -4.96 14.07 -6.51
N ASP A 173 -4.60 13.40 -7.62
CA ASP A 173 -5.40 12.34 -8.23
C ASP A 173 -4.51 11.27 -8.84
N VAL A 174 -4.83 10.00 -8.58
CA VAL A 174 -4.16 8.82 -9.13
C VAL A 174 -5.20 7.83 -9.63
N THR A 175 -5.09 7.46 -10.91
CA THR A 175 -5.88 6.37 -11.48
C THR A 175 -5.09 5.07 -11.38
N LEU A 176 -5.63 4.09 -10.66
CA LEU A 176 -5.04 2.76 -10.49
C LEU A 176 -5.52 1.80 -11.59
N PRO A 177 -4.65 0.89 -12.10
CA PRO A 177 -5.03 -0.06 -13.12
C PRO A 177 -5.90 -1.19 -12.57
N THR A 178 -6.83 -1.68 -13.36
CA THR A 178 -7.76 -2.75 -12.96
C THR A 178 -7.09 -4.09 -12.66
N GLY A 179 -5.83 -4.28 -13.06
CA GLY A 179 -5.02 -5.47 -12.76
C GLY A 179 -4.15 -5.35 -11.50
N LEU A 180 -4.21 -4.23 -10.77
CA LEU A 180 -3.42 -4.04 -9.56
C LEU A 180 -3.78 -5.06 -8.49
N GLN A 181 -2.79 -5.71 -7.88
CA GLN A 181 -2.96 -6.74 -6.86
C GLN A 181 -2.52 -6.28 -5.47
N THR A 182 -1.47 -5.47 -5.40
CA THR A 182 -0.82 -5.10 -4.13
C THR A 182 -0.56 -3.61 -4.05
N ILE A 183 -0.89 -3.01 -2.90
CA ILE A 183 -0.47 -1.69 -2.48
C ILE A 183 0.47 -1.86 -1.29
N GLY A 184 1.74 -1.51 -1.46
CA GLY A 184 2.80 -1.69 -0.46
C GLY A 184 2.66 -0.78 0.76
N ALA A 185 3.48 -1.04 1.78
CA ALA A 185 3.54 -0.22 2.97
C ALA A 185 3.97 1.22 2.63
N TRP A 186 3.34 2.23 3.27
CA TRP A 186 3.64 3.66 3.06
C TRP A 186 3.46 4.16 1.62
N ALA A 187 2.85 3.38 0.72
CA ALA A 187 2.83 3.63 -0.71
C ALA A 187 2.30 5.01 -1.10
N PHE A 188 1.29 5.53 -0.42
CA PHE A 188 0.69 6.86 -0.63
C PHE A 188 0.81 7.78 0.59
N SER A 189 1.79 7.51 1.45
CA SER A 189 2.01 8.33 2.65
C SER A 189 2.32 9.78 2.29
N GLN A 190 1.76 10.71 3.07
CA GLN A 190 1.99 12.16 2.93
C GLN A 190 1.65 12.74 1.52
N THR A 191 0.77 12.07 0.77
CA THR A 191 0.26 12.60 -0.51
C THR A 191 -0.84 13.64 -0.29
N LYS A 192 -1.12 14.43 -1.33
CA LYS A 192 -2.27 15.35 -1.36
C LYS A 192 -3.48 14.77 -2.09
N LEU A 193 -3.56 13.45 -2.23
CA LEU A 193 -4.72 12.80 -2.83
C LEU A 193 -6.01 13.23 -2.13
N THR A 194 -7.02 13.58 -2.93
CA THR A 194 -8.33 13.98 -2.41
C THR A 194 -9.31 12.82 -2.37
N SER A 195 -9.16 11.88 -3.28
CA SER A 195 -9.90 10.62 -3.34
C SER A 195 -9.06 9.54 -4.01
N ILE A 196 -9.40 8.29 -3.78
CA ILE A 196 -8.83 7.16 -4.48
C ILE A 196 -9.84 6.02 -4.58
N THR A 197 -9.92 5.39 -5.77
CA THR A 197 -10.68 4.15 -6.00
C THR A 197 -9.69 3.01 -6.13
N ILE A 198 -9.77 2.04 -5.24
CA ILE A 198 -8.90 0.86 -5.23
C ILE A 198 -9.59 -0.27 -5.99
N PRO A 199 -8.95 -0.84 -7.03
CA PRO A 199 -9.57 -1.87 -7.87
C PRO A 199 -9.89 -3.16 -7.11
N ASN A 200 -10.93 -3.86 -7.54
CA ASN A 200 -11.39 -5.12 -6.93
C ASN A 200 -10.42 -6.33 -7.12
N THR A 201 -9.27 -6.12 -7.73
CA THR A 201 -8.18 -7.10 -7.77
C THR A 201 -7.21 -6.98 -6.59
N VAL A 202 -7.28 -5.86 -5.81
CA VAL A 202 -6.43 -5.63 -4.64
C VAL A 202 -6.99 -6.39 -3.45
N THR A 203 -6.19 -7.29 -2.88
CA THR A 203 -6.56 -8.09 -1.70
C THR A 203 -5.90 -7.62 -0.40
N THR A 204 -4.82 -6.84 -0.51
CA THR A 204 -4.05 -6.37 0.66
C THR A 204 -3.66 -4.91 0.49
N ILE A 205 -3.88 -4.13 1.55
CA ILE A 205 -3.37 -2.76 1.69
C ILE A 205 -2.34 -2.76 2.81
N GLY A 206 -1.11 -2.39 2.48
CA GLY A 206 0.04 -2.46 3.38
C GLY A 206 -0.04 -1.48 4.57
N SER A 207 0.81 -1.71 5.56
CA SER A 207 0.89 -0.87 6.76
C SER A 207 1.22 0.57 6.39
N TYR A 208 0.52 1.52 7.01
CA TYR A 208 0.72 2.95 6.76
C TYR A 208 0.52 3.40 5.31
N ALA A 209 -0.14 2.62 4.47
CA ALA A 209 -0.23 2.86 3.02
C ALA A 209 -0.71 4.29 2.67
N PHE A 210 -1.62 4.87 3.43
CA PHE A 210 -2.13 6.23 3.27
C PHE A 210 -1.80 7.13 4.47
N CYS A 211 -0.74 6.80 5.23
CA CYS A 211 -0.39 7.55 6.44
C CYS A 211 -0.18 9.04 6.13
N ASN A 212 -0.86 9.90 6.91
CA ASN A 212 -0.81 11.35 6.74
C ASN A 212 -1.20 11.86 5.33
N ALA A 213 -2.00 11.11 4.58
CA ALA A 213 -2.68 11.62 3.39
C ALA A 213 -3.81 12.57 3.85
N ALA A 214 -3.40 13.74 4.38
CA ALA A 214 -4.27 14.64 5.12
C ALA A 214 -5.39 15.27 4.28
N SER A 215 -5.27 15.27 2.95
CA SER A 215 -6.29 15.79 2.02
C SER A 215 -7.29 14.73 1.58
N LEU A 216 -7.08 13.45 1.91
CA LEU A 216 -7.92 12.34 1.46
C LEU A 216 -9.29 12.40 2.16
N LYS A 217 -10.33 12.71 1.37
CA LYS A 217 -11.72 12.82 1.85
C LYS A 217 -12.49 11.53 1.69
N GLN A 218 -12.18 10.78 0.63
CA GLN A 218 -12.90 9.57 0.26
C GLN A 218 -11.93 8.49 -0.20
N VAL A 219 -12.19 7.28 0.24
CA VAL A 219 -11.54 6.06 -0.25
C VAL A 219 -12.62 5.05 -0.59
N GLN A 220 -12.57 4.51 -1.80
CA GLN A 220 -13.37 3.35 -2.16
C GLN A 220 -12.51 2.11 -2.01
N LEU A 221 -12.80 1.34 -0.96
CA LEU A 221 -12.13 0.07 -0.69
C LEU A 221 -12.71 -1.02 -1.60
N PRO A 222 -11.88 -1.95 -2.08
CA PRO A 222 -12.33 -3.03 -2.96
C PRO A 222 -13.09 -4.10 -2.18
N ASN A 223 -14.10 -4.70 -2.81
CA ASN A 223 -14.84 -5.82 -2.23
C ASN A 223 -14.00 -7.10 -2.06
N SER A 224 -12.84 -7.17 -2.73
CA SER A 224 -11.85 -8.26 -2.60
C SER A 224 -10.89 -8.10 -1.42
N LEU A 225 -10.91 -6.95 -0.71
CA LEU A 225 -9.94 -6.67 0.35
C LEU A 225 -10.08 -7.66 1.51
N GLN A 226 -9.07 -8.50 1.68
CA GLN A 226 -9.01 -9.50 2.75
C GLN A 226 -8.20 -9.01 3.95
N GLU A 227 -7.22 -8.16 3.70
CA GLU A 227 -6.31 -7.67 4.73
C GLU A 227 -6.09 -6.16 4.59
N LEU A 228 -6.43 -5.45 5.66
CA LEU A 228 -6.04 -4.07 5.91
C LEU A 228 -4.96 -4.11 6.98
N GLN A 229 -3.74 -3.67 6.68
CA GLN A 229 -2.66 -3.73 7.65
C GLN A 229 -2.67 -2.53 8.62
N ALA A 230 -1.84 -2.62 9.68
CA ALA A 230 -1.79 -1.65 10.75
C ALA A 230 -1.59 -0.20 10.24
N ALA A 231 -2.33 0.74 10.84
CA ALA A 231 -2.18 2.18 10.57
C ALA A 231 -2.37 2.60 9.10
N ALA A 232 -3.05 1.79 8.27
CA ALA A 232 -3.17 2.04 6.83
C ALA A 232 -3.69 3.45 6.49
N PHE A 233 -4.59 4.03 7.31
CA PHE A 233 -5.14 5.38 7.17
C PHE A 233 -4.79 6.30 8.35
N TRP A 234 -3.65 6.04 9.02
CA TRP A 234 -3.18 6.91 10.11
C TRP A 234 -3.08 8.36 9.67
N GLY A 235 -3.73 9.28 10.41
CA GLY A 235 -3.61 10.71 10.15
C GLY A 235 -4.29 11.22 8.87
N CYS A 236 -5.18 10.45 8.25
CA CYS A 236 -6.03 10.90 7.16
C CYS A 236 -7.09 11.88 7.70
N SER A 237 -6.63 13.09 8.08
CA SER A 237 -7.43 14.04 8.87
C SER A 237 -8.67 14.59 8.16
N SER A 238 -8.72 14.56 6.83
CA SER A 238 -9.89 14.96 6.03
C SER A 238 -10.84 13.82 5.67
N LEU A 239 -10.55 12.58 6.04
CA LEU A 239 -11.39 11.42 5.68
C LEU A 239 -12.75 11.51 6.38
N GLU A 240 -13.81 11.61 5.59
CA GLU A 240 -15.17 11.91 6.07
C GLU A 240 -15.98 10.63 6.33
N GLN A 241 -15.81 9.63 5.46
CA GLN A 241 -16.54 8.37 5.55
C GLN A 241 -15.72 7.19 5.04
N VAL A 242 -15.97 6.02 5.62
CA VAL A 242 -15.40 4.74 5.20
C VAL A 242 -16.47 3.66 5.23
N THR A 243 -16.54 2.88 4.17
CA THR A 243 -17.29 1.63 4.11
C THR A 243 -16.31 0.49 4.00
N LEU A 244 -16.29 -0.38 5.00
CA LEU A 244 -15.44 -1.56 5.01
C LEU A 244 -16.12 -2.69 4.22
N PRO A 245 -15.38 -3.45 3.40
CA PRO A 245 -15.96 -4.53 2.59
C PRO A 245 -16.27 -5.76 3.44
N ASN A 246 -17.23 -6.57 2.96
CA ASN A 246 -17.71 -7.77 3.64
C ASN A 246 -16.67 -8.92 3.73
N THR A 247 -15.54 -8.78 3.07
CA THR A 247 -14.42 -9.73 3.12
C THR A 247 -13.47 -9.48 4.29
N LEU A 248 -13.54 -8.28 4.90
CA LEU A 248 -12.62 -7.90 5.98
C LEU A 248 -13.07 -8.53 7.31
N GLN A 249 -12.15 -9.21 7.99
CA GLN A 249 -12.43 -9.86 9.28
C GLN A 249 -11.87 -9.10 10.49
N GLU A 250 -10.91 -8.21 10.26
CA GLU A 250 -10.23 -7.47 11.33
C GLU A 250 -10.10 -5.99 10.98
N ILE A 251 -10.32 -5.11 11.98
CA ILE A 251 -9.90 -3.71 11.93
C ILE A 251 -8.65 -3.60 12.81
N PRO A 252 -7.45 -3.45 12.20
CA PRO A 252 -6.19 -3.55 12.91
C PRO A 252 -5.88 -2.30 13.75
N ILE A 253 -4.82 -2.42 14.55
CA ILE A 253 -4.33 -1.35 15.39
C ILE A 253 -4.03 -0.09 14.56
N TYR A 254 -4.49 1.06 15.05
CA TYR A 254 -4.29 2.39 14.44
C TYR A 254 -4.83 2.56 13.01
N ALA A 255 -5.65 1.64 12.50
CA ALA A 255 -6.13 1.65 11.11
C ALA A 255 -6.66 3.03 10.69
N PHE A 256 -7.39 3.72 11.57
CA PHE A 256 -7.97 5.06 11.35
C PHE A 256 -7.56 6.06 12.44
N TYR A 257 -6.40 5.86 13.07
CA TYR A 257 -5.91 6.77 14.10
C TYR A 257 -5.78 8.20 13.56
N GLY A 258 -6.35 9.17 14.27
CA GLY A 258 -6.25 10.58 13.88
C GLY A 258 -7.03 10.99 12.62
N CYS A 259 -7.99 10.17 12.15
CA CYS A 259 -8.93 10.56 11.10
C CYS A 259 -9.96 11.54 11.69
N THR A 260 -9.53 12.77 11.96
CA THR A 260 -10.29 13.74 12.76
C THR A 260 -11.59 14.23 12.15
N SER A 261 -11.79 14.07 10.84
CA SER A 261 -13.02 14.42 10.12
C SER A 261 -13.98 13.25 9.92
N LEU A 262 -13.63 12.03 10.39
CA LEU A 262 -14.47 10.85 10.16
C LEU A 262 -15.79 10.96 10.90
N GLN A 263 -16.90 10.98 10.15
CA GLN A 263 -18.25 11.11 10.64
C GLN A 263 -19.07 9.84 10.46
N LYS A 264 -18.75 9.03 9.44
CA LYS A 264 -19.49 7.81 9.13
C LYS A 264 -18.56 6.63 8.87
N LEU A 265 -18.80 5.55 9.58
CA LEU A 265 -18.11 4.27 9.43
C LEU A 265 -19.14 3.17 9.20
N THR A 266 -19.03 2.43 8.09
CA THR A 266 -19.84 1.22 7.89
C THR A 266 -18.97 0.00 8.16
N VAL A 267 -19.38 -0.83 9.12
CA VAL A 267 -18.68 -2.04 9.53
C VAL A 267 -19.52 -3.26 9.18
N PRO A 268 -19.02 -4.16 8.33
CA PRO A 268 -19.75 -5.35 7.91
C PRO A 268 -19.83 -6.40 9.02
N SER A 269 -20.75 -7.36 8.86
CA SER A 269 -20.92 -8.47 9.79
C SER A 269 -19.73 -9.45 9.83
N SER A 270 -18.90 -9.43 8.78
CA SER A 270 -17.67 -10.24 8.69
C SER A 270 -16.60 -9.89 9.72
N VAL A 271 -16.59 -8.65 10.23
CA VAL A 271 -15.59 -8.18 11.20
C VAL A 271 -15.78 -8.90 12.54
N GLN A 272 -14.73 -9.63 12.96
CA GLN A 272 -14.68 -10.42 14.19
C GLN A 272 -13.76 -9.80 15.25
N THR A 273 -12.86 -8.90 14.85
CA THR A 273 -11.94 -8.21 15.77
C THR A 273 -11.78 -6.74 15.41
N ILE A 274 -11.74 -5.89 16.43
CA ILE A 274 -11.47 -4.45 16.32
C ILE A 274 -10.42 -4.11 17.38
N ALA A 275 -9.26 -3.66 16.95
CA ALA A 275 -8.21 -3.23 17.88
C ALA A 275 -8.65 -1.98 18.66
N SER A 276 -8.32 -1.92 19.95
CA SER A 276 -8.76 -0.84 20.87
C SER A 276 -8.29 0.55 20.42
N GLU A 277 -7.15 0.62 19.73
CA GLU A 277 -6.53 1.85 19.24
C GLU A 277 -6.90 2.19 17.80
N ALA A 278 -7.71 1.36 17.13
CA ALA A 278 -8.06 1.52 15.72
C ALA A 278 -8.62 2.92 15.39
N PHE A 279 -9.38 3.51 16.32
CA PHE A 279 -10.07 4.79 16.18
C PHE A 279 -9.63 5.85 17.22
N GLN A 280 -8.42 5.78 17.73
CA GLN A 280 -7.91 6.81 18.64
C GLN A 280 -7.59 8.12 17.90
N GLY A 281 -7.54 9.24 18.64
CA GLY A 281 -7.22 10.56 18.07
C GLY A 281 -8.36 11.18 17.26
N MET A 282 -9.57 10.62 17.30
CA MET A 282 -10.75 11.20 16.65
C MET A 282 -11.28 12.40 17.42
N SER A 283 -11.75 13.45 16.71
CA SER A 283 -12.33 14.67 17.32
C SER A 283 -13.83 14.82 17.08
N GLN A 284 -14.39 14.11 16.09
CA GLN A 284 -15.81 14.21 15.74
C GLN A 284 -16.63 13.10 16.36
N LYS A 285 -17.97 13.30 16.42
CA LYS A 285 -18.92 12.21 16.64
C LYS A 285 -18.98 11.34 15.39
N ILE A 286 -18.94 10.04 15.60
CA ILE A 286 -18.93 9.03 14.51
C ILE A 286 -20.24 8.26 14.55
N THR A 287 -20.96 8.26 13.44
CA THR A 287 -22.08 7.34 13.22
C THR A 287 -21.51 6.02 12.70
N VAL A 288 -21.63 4.96 13.50
CA VAL A 288 -21.21 3.61 13.13
C VAL A 288 -22.43 2.84 12.64
N ALA A 289 -22.49 2.58 11.33
CA ALA A 289 -23.46 1.68 10.74
C ALA A 289 -22.93 0.24 10.82
N CYS A 290 -23.61 -0.63 11.54
CA CYS A 290 -23.24 -2.04 11.71
C CYS A 290 -24.48 -2.93 11.75
N TYR A 291 -24.30 -4.20 11.45
CA TYR A 291 -25.41 -5.15 11.43
C TYR A 291 -25.82 -5.58 12.85
N GLN A 292 -27.11 -5.81 13.02
CA GLN A 292 -27.68 -6.33 14.26
C GLN A 292 -27.03 -7.66 14.64
N ASN A 293 -26.71 -7.83 15.92
CA ASN A 293 -26.04 -8.99 16.50
C ASN A 293 -24.60 -9.22 16.00
N SER A 294 -23.99 -8.25 15.30
CA SER A 294 -22.61 -8.33 14.88
C SER A 294 -21.63 -8.08 16.03
N TYR A 295 -20.38 -8.52 15.83
CA TYR A 295 -19.28 -8.18 16.75
C TYR A 295 -19.11 -6.66 16.89
N ALA A 296 -19.21 -5.91 15.78
CA ALA A 296 -19.10 -4.46 15.78
C ALA A 296 -20.19 -3.79 16.64
N GLU A 297 -21.45 -4.25 16.54
CA GLU A 297 -22.50 -3.73 17.40
C GLU A 297 -22.15 -3.91 18.87
N THR A 298 -21.78 -5.14 19.28
CA THR A 298 -21.41 -5.45 20.66
C THR A 298 -20.22 -4.62 21.13
N TYR A 299 -19.19 -4.47 20.29
CA TYR A 299 -17.98 -3.69 20.58
C TYR A 299 -18.32 -2.21 20.87
N PHE A 300 -19.06 -1.55 19.98
CA PHE A 300 -19.40 -0.14 20.14
C PHE A 300 -20.44 0.11 21.23
N GLN A 301 -21.41 -0.79 21.43
CA GLN A 301 -22.35 -0.70 22.56
C GLN A 301 -21.63 -0.73 23.91
N LYS A 302 -20.60 -1.58 24.05
CA LYS A 302 -19.79 -1.63 25.27
C LYS A 302 -19.08 -0.30 25.56
N ILE A 303 -18.53 0.35 24.54
CA ILE A 303 -17.87 1.66 24.67
C ILE A 303 -18.90 2.73 25.07
N ILE A 304 -20.04 2.80 24.35
CA ILE A 304 -21.12 3.76 24.61
C ILE A 304 -21.64 3.61 26.03
N SER A 305 -21.89 2.37 26.46
CA SER A 305 -22.37 2.08 27.82
C SER A 305 -21.35 2.47 28.90
N SER A 306 -20.07 2.24 28.64
CA SER A 306 -18.98 2.64 29.53
C SER A 306 -18.90 4.16 29.66
N ASP A 307 -18.96 4.89 28.56
CA ASP A 307 -18.93 6.37 28.58
C ASP A 307 -20.13 6.93 29.35
N ASN A 308 -21.34 6.46 29.09
CA ASN A 308 -22.55 6.86 29.75
C ASN A 308 -22.51 6.58 31.27
N SER A 309 -21.99 5.42 31.68
CA SER A 309 -21.85 5.06 33.11
C SER A 309 -20.86 5.97 33.85
N GLN A 310 -19.92 6.60 33.12
CA GLN A 310 -18.96 7.56 33.67
C GLN A 310 -19.43 9.03 33.52
N GLY A 311 -20.67 9.25 33.06
CA GLY A 311 -21.23 10.59 32.85
C GLY A 311 -20.61 11.33 31.66
N ARG A 312 -19.97 10.62 30.74
CA ARG A 312 -19.38 11.19 29.52
C ARG A 312 -20.30 10.91 28.32
N GLU A 313 -20.43 11.88 27.44
CA GLU A 313 -21.11 11.67 26.16
C GLU A 313 -20.20 10.82 25.26
N SER A 314 -20.73 9.70 24.76
CA SER A 314 -19.95 8.85 23.86
C SER A 314 -19.73 9.52 22.51
N ARG A 315 -18.55 9.28 21.96
CA ARG A 315 -18.18 9.69 20.61
C ARG A 315 -18.92 8.90 19.53
N TYR A 316 -19.40 7.72 19.86
CA TYR A 316 -20.03 6.83 18.91
C TYR A 316 -21.56 6.88 19.02
N THR A 317 -22.21 6.89 17.86
CA THR A 317 -23.66 6.68 17.73
C THR A 317 -23.85 5.48 16.81
N LEU A 318 -24.63 4.49 17.27
CA LEU A 318 -24.92 3.30 16.46
C LEU A 318 -26.13 3.55 15.55
N GLN A 319 -25.97 3.11 14.31
CA GLN A 319 -27.04 2.92 13.35
C GLN A 319 -27.09 1.44 13.01
N THR A 320 -28.03 0.72 13.64
CA THR A 320 -28.15 -0.72 13.40
C THR A 320 -28.83 -0.96 12.06
N MET A 321 -28.24 -1.83 11.25
CA MET A 321 -28.77 -2.30 9.99
C MET A 321 -29.35 -3.70 10.18
N GLU A 322 -30.42 -4.03 9.48
CA GLU A 322 -30.87 -5.40 9.42
C GLU A 322 -29.80 -6.27 8.72
N THR A 323 -29.64 -7.50 9.19
CA THR A 323 -28.76 -8.45 8.51
C THR A 323 -29.23 -8.64 7.07
N PRO A 324 -28.36 -8.52 6.07
CA PRO A 324 -28.78 -8.77 4.70
C PRO A 324 -29.41 -10.16 4.60
N THR A 325 -30.50 -10.27 3.90
CA THR A 325 -30.99 -11.59 3.49
C THR A 325 -29.89 -12.23 2.66
N ILE A 326 -29.45 -13.45 3.04
CA ILE A 326 -28.41 -14.15 2.28
C ILE A 326 -28.93 -14.30 0.84
N LEU A 327 -28.27 -13.59 -0.08
CA LEU A 327 -28.56 -13.70 -1.49
C LEU A 327 -27.68 -14.82 -2.06
N LYS A 328 -28.29 -15.93 -2.43
CA LYS A 328 -27.56 -17.07 -3.03
C LYS A 328 -26.79 -16.60 -4.24
N GLY A 329 -25.48 -16.83 -4.28
CA GLY A 329 -24.58 -16.37 -5.33
C GLY A 329 -23.88 -15.03 -5.07
N ASP A 330 -24.29 -14.25 -4.07
CA ASP A 330 -23.64 -13.01 -3.64
C ASP A 330 -22.53 -13.36 -2.65
N ALA A 331 -21.41 -13.86 -3.17
CA ALA A 331 -20.30 -14.38 -2.38
C ALA A 331 -19.51 -13.29 -1.65
N ASN A 332 -19.43 -12.10 -2.24
CA ASN A 332 -18.76 -10.94 -1.65
C ASN A 332 -19.69 -10.07 -0.76
N GLN A 333 -21.01 -10.40 -0.73
CA GLN A 333 -22.06 -9.74 0.04
C GLN A 333 -22.23 -8.24 -0.28
N ASP A 334 -22.04 -7.86 -1.54
CA ASP A 334 -22.26 -6.47 -1.99
C ASP A 334 -23.72 -6.17 -2.38
N GLY A 335 -24.60 -7.18 -2.36
CA GLY A 335 -26.04 -7.10 -2.68
C GLY A 335 -26.35 -7.39 -4.14
N GLU A 336 -25.37 -7.72 -4.96
CA GLU A 336 -25.52 -8.07 -6.36
C GLU A 336 -24.90 -9.45 -6.64
N VAL A 337 -25.46 -10.22 -7.56
CA VAL A 337 -24.83 -11.44 -8.06
C VAL A 337 -24.25 -11.15 -9.43
N ASN A 338 -22.91 -11.19 -9.53
CA ASN A 338 -22.17 -10.80 -10.71
C ASN A 338 -20.83 -11.59 -10.87
N VAL A 339 -19.95 -11.13 -11.77
CA VAL A 339 -18.67 -11.79 -12.04
C VAL A 339 -17.70 -11.76 -10.84
N GLU A 340 -17.80 -10.73 -10.00
CA GLU A 340 -16.91 -10.55 -8.85
C GLU A 340 -17.14 -11.66 -7.81
N ASP A 341 -18.37 -12.13 -7.66
CA ASP A 341 -18.72 -13.26 -6.77
C ASP A 341 -18.08 -14.56 -7.24
N ALA A 342 -18.13 -14.83 -8.53
CA ALA A 342 -17.48 -16.02 -9.09
C ALA A 342 -15.96 -15.96 -8.89
N VAL A 343 -15.34 -14.79 -9.06
CA VAL A 343 -13.91 -14.58 -8.79
C VAL A 343 -13.62 -14.82 -7.30
N PHE A 344 -14.47 -14.35 -6.41
CA PHE A 344 -14.33 -14.55 -4.97
C PHE A 344 -14.35 -16.04 -4.61
N VAL A 345 -15.31 -16.81 -5.16
CA VAL A 345 -15.40 -18.28 -4.98
C VAL A 345 -14.15 -18.98 -5.48
N LEU A 346 -13.65 -18.62 -6.67
CA LEU A 346 -12.44 -19.21 -7.22
C LEU A 346 -11.19 -18.89 -6.39
N GLN A 347 -11.08 -17.69 -5.85
CA GLN A 347 -9.98 -17.33 -4.96
C GLN A 347 -10.02 -18.11 -3.64
N TYR A 348 -11.21 -18.27 -3.05
CA TYR A 348 -11.40 -19.10 -1.86
C TYR A 348 -10.98 -20.53 -2.13
N TYR A 349 -11.50 -21.13 -3.22
CA TYR A 349 -11.16 -22.51 -3.63
C TYR A 349 -9.66 -22.69 -3.86
N ALA A 350 -9.02 -21.78 -4.61
CA ALA A 350 -7.59 -21.87 -4.91
C ALA A 350 -6.73 -21.81 -3.64
N LYS A 351 -7.06 -20.92 -2.69
CA LYS A 351 -6.35 -20.84 -1.40
C LYS A 351 -6.52 -22.11 -0.58
N LYS A 352 -7.74 -22.64 -0.49
CA LYS A 352 -8.05 -23.89 0.23
C LYS A 352 -7.32 -25.07 -0.41
N ALA A 353 -7.31 -25.18 -1.73
CA ALA A 353 -6.61 -26.24 -2.45
C ALA A 353 -5.08 -26.17 -2.28
N ALA A 354 -4.52 -24.98 -2.11
CA ALA A 354 -3.10 -24.76 -1.80
C ALA A 354 -2.74 -25.05 -0.33
N GLY A 355 -3.69 -25.46 0.50
CA GLY A 355 -3.47 -25.72 1.92
C GLY A 355 -3.34 -24.49 2.80
N ASN A 356 -3.68 -23.32 2.27
CA ASN A 356 -3.69 -22.07 3.05
C ASN A 356 -4.93 -22.02 3.96
N PRO A 357 -4.82 -21.51 5.19
CA PRO A 357 -5.99 -21.30 6.04
C PRO A 357 -6.90 -20.26 5.40
N VAL A 358 -8.16 -20.64 5.16
CA VAL A 358 -9.20 -19.72 4.72
C VAL A 358 -10.39 -19.83 5.66
N SER A 359 -10.89 -18.70 6.11
CA SER A 359 -12.06 -18.60 6.97
C SER A 359 -13.04 -17.60 6.35
N VAL A 360 -14.29 -18.01 6.26
CA VAL A 360 -15.40 -17.15 5.87
C VAL A 360 -16.53 -17.31 6.87
N THR A 361 -17.42 -16.33 6.97
CA THR A 361 -18.61 -16.48 7.82
C THR A 361 -19.57 -17.51 7.23
N GLU A 362 -20.44 -18.07 8.07
CA GLU A 362 -21.48 -19.00 7.61
C GLU A 362 -22.34 -18.39 6.50
N ALA A 363 -22.68 -17.10 6.61
CA ALA A 363 -23.46 -16.40 5.59
C ALA A 363 -22.72 -16.35 4.23
N VAL A 364 -21.41 -16.05 4.25
CA VAL A 364 -20.58 -16.07 3.03
C VAL A 364 -20.48 -17.48 2.46
N TYR A 365 -20.31 -18.49 3.32
CA TYR A 365 -20.26 -19.88 2.89
C TYR A 365 -21.55 -20.29 2.18
N GLN A 366 -22.69 -19.96 2.77
CA GLN A 366 -24.03 -20.25 2.20
C GLN A 366 -24.28 -19.48 0.90
N ALA A 367 -23.75 -18.24 0.77
CA ALA A 367 -23.85 -17.49 -0.47
C ALA A 367 -22.99 -18.07 -1.59
N MET A 368 -21.79 -18.59 -1.24
CA MET A 368 -20.86 -19.21 -2.19
C MET A 368 -21.32 -20.59 -2.67
N ASN A 369 -21.92 -21.40 -1.78
CA ASN A 369 -22.39 -22.73 -2.09
C ASN A 369 -23.72 -22.68 -2.87
N VAL A 370 -23.60 -22.53 -4.16
CA VAL A 370 -24.77 -22.41 -5.09
C VAL A 370 -25.03 -23.68 -5.86
N ASP A 371 -24.06 -24.61 -5.87
CA ASP A 371 -24.23 -25.94 -6.44
C ASP A 371 -24.72 -26.89 -5.34
N ASP A 372 -26.03 -27.17 -5.33
CA ASP A 372 -26.66 -28.03 -4.33
C ASP A 372 -26.27 -29.53 -4.49
N SER A 373 -25.30 -29.85 -5.34
CA SER A 373 -24.85 -31.24 -5.56
C SER A 373 -24.03 -31.79 -4.40
N ASP A 374 -23.32 -30.91 -3.67
CA ASP A 374 -22.56 -31.25 -2.48
C ASP A 374 -22.40 -30.05 -1.53
N ASP A 375 -21.77 -30.26 -0.38
CA ASP A 375 -21.52 -29.22 0.62
C ASP A 375 -20.11 -28.59 0.48
N GLN A 376 -19.49 -28.63 -0.71
CA GLN A 376 -18.15 -28.10 -0.90
C GLN A 376 -18.17 -26.85 -1.78
N ILE A 377 -17.36 -25.88 -1.42
CA ILE A 377 -17.13 -24.74 -2.29
C ILE A 377 -16.00 -25.08 -3.27
N ASP A 378 -16.33 -25.10 -4.56
CA ASP A 378 -15.40 -25.44 -5.63
C ASP A 378 -15.66 -24.62 -6.93
N VAL A 379 -15.09 -25.12 -8.03
CA VAL A 379 -15.20 -24.45 -9.34
C VAL A 379 -16.63 -24.51 -9.89
N SER A 380 -17.43 -25.51 -9.52
CA SER A 380 -18.82 -25.63 -10.00
C SER A 380 -19.70 -24.50 -9.48
N ASP A 381 -19.49 -24.07 -8.25
CA ASP A 381 -20.17 -22.91 -7.67
C ASP A 381 -19.89 -21.63 -8.45
N ALA A 382 -18.62 -21.37 -8.76
CA ALA A 382 -18.23 -20.22 -9.57
C ALA A 382 -18.85 -20.26 -10.98
N VAL A 383 -18.91 -21.43 -11.61
CA VAL A 383 -19.53 -21.61 -12.93
C VAL A 383 -21.05 -21.36 -12.87
N LYS A 384 -21.71 -21.82 -11.81
CA LYS A 384 -23.14 -21.56 -11.60
C LYS A 384 -23.42 -20.07 -11.39
N ILE A 385 -22.60 -19.36 -10.60
CA ILE A 385 -22.72 -17.92 -10.41
C ILE A 385 -22.60 -17.17 -11.74
N LEU A 386 -21.58 -17.49 -12.54
CA LEU A 386 -21.41 -16.88 -13.87
C LEU A 386 -22.57 -17.18 -14.81
N THR A 387 -23.12 -18.40 -14.75
CA THR A 387 -24.27 -18.80 -15.58
C THR A 387 -25.52 -18.05 -15.16
N TYR A 388 -25.76 -17.91 -13.87
CA TYR A 388 -26.87 -17.10 -13.32
C TYR A 388 -26.77 -15.64 -13.78
N TYR A 389 -25.59 -15.05 -13.62
CA TYR A 389 -25.31 -13.67 -14.05
C TYR A 389 -25.55 -13.49 -15.56
N ALA A 390 -25.02 -14.38 -16.39
CA ALA A 390 -25.18 -14.31 -17.83
C ALA A 390 -26.65 -14.38 -18.28
N LYS A 391 -27.44 -15.27 -17.67
CA LYS A 391 -28.88 -15.37 -17.92
C LYS A 391 -29.63 -14.09 -17.51
N LYS A 392 -29.29 -13.54 -16.32
CA LYS A 392 -29.87 -12.29 -15.81
C LYS A 392 -29.52 -11.10 -16.71
N ALA A 393 -28.27 -10.99 -17.16
CA ALA A 393 -27.81 -9.96 -18.10
C ALA A 393 -28.52 -10.06 -19.47
N ALA A 394 -28.92 -11.26 -19.90
CA ALA A 394 -29.71 -11.50 -21.09
C ALA A 394 -31.22 -11.21 -20.92
N GLY A 395 -31.63 -10.63 -19.77
CA GLY A 395 -33.03 -10.29 -19.48
C GLY A 395 -33.89 -11.48 -19.10
N GLN A 396 -33.30 -12.62 -18.76
CA GLN A 396 -34.01 -13.78 -18.22
C GLN A 396 -34.21 -13.62 -16.71
N ASN A 397 -35.11 -14.38 -16.13
CA ASN A 397 -35.29 -14.47 -14.67
C ASN A 397 -34.79 -15.85 -14.20
N PRO A 398 -33.46 -16.05 -14.04
CA PRO A 398 -32.92 -17.35 -13.70
C PRO A 398 -33.26 -17.73 -12.25
N ASP A 399 -33.45 -19.01 -12.01
CA ASP A 399 -33.36 -19.64 -10.70
C ASP A 399 -32.02 -20.42 -10.60
N TRP A 400 -31.75 -21.06 -9.45
CA TRP A 400 -30.51 -21.81 -9.23
C TRP A 400 -30.58 -23.29 -9.67
N ASN A 401 -31.66 -23.71 -10.33
CA ASN A 401 -31.94 -25.09 -10.69
C ASN A 401 -31.50 -25.43 -12.14
N PHE A 402 -30.29 -25.04 -12.54
CA PHE A 402 -29.78 -25.29 -13.92
C PHE A 402 -28.39 -25.92 -13.94
#